data_d1a8058e3130c10aff74b71c15fef9c4
#
_entry.id   d1a8058e3130c10aff74b71c15fef9c4
#
_cell.length_a   1.000
_cell.length_b   1.000
_cell.length_c   1.000
_cell.angle_alpha   90.00
_cell.angle_beta   90.00
_cell.angle_gamma   90.00
#
_symmetry.space_group_name_H-M   'P 1'
#
loop_
_entity.id
_entity.type
_entity.pdbx_description
1 polymer ?
#
loop_
_entity_poly.entity_id
_entity_poly.type
_entity_poly.pdbx_seq_one_letter_code
_entity_poly.pdbx_strand_id
1 'polypeptide(L)'
;GSSVEFDWCGVQALNTIRKEGYRSVMINYNPETVSTDYDMCDRLYFDELTFERVMDILDLENPHGVIVSTGGQIPNNLALRLDAQKVNILGTSAKSIDNAEDRDKFSAMLDRIGVDQPEWSALTSMEDINAFIEKVGFPVLVRPSYVLSGAAMNVCSNQEELERFLQLAANVSKKHPVVVSQFIEHAKEVEMDAVAQ
;
A
#
# COMPACT_ATOMS: atom_id res chain seq x y z
N GLY A 1 4.01 11.14 7.17
CA GLY A 1 3.09 10.79 6.09
C GLY A 1 3.42 11.51 4.80
N SER A 2 3.03 10.90 3.69
CA SER A 2 3.27 11.47 2.37
C SER A 2 2.21 12.49 1.94
N SER A 3 1.12 12.61 2.68
CA SER A 3 0.04 13.55 2.39
C SER A 3 -0.67 14.04 3.66
N VAL A 4 -1.41 15.12 3.53
CA VAL A 4 -2.16 15.78 4.62
C VAL A 4 -3.22 14.86 5.21
N GLU A 5 -3.83 14.02 4.39
CA GLU A 5 -4.88 13.07 4.81
C GLU A 5 -4.33 12.04 5.79
N PHE A 6 -3.16 11.49 5.52
CA PHE A 6 -2.52 10.52 6.41
C PHE A 6 -2.07 11.16 7.72
N ASP A 7 -1.59 12.39 7.67
CA ASP A 7 -1.25 13.13 8.88
C ASP A 7 -2.48 13.36 9.76
N TRP A 8 -3.60 13.77 9.16
CA TRP A 8 -4.86 13.95 9.87
C TRP A 8 -5.37 12.65 10.48
N CYS A 9 -5.30 11.52 9.75
CA CYS A 9 -5.62 10.20 10.30
C CYS A 9 -4.73 9.86 11.50
N GLY A 10 -3.44 10.14 11.42
CA GLY A 10 -2.50 9.96 12.54
C GLY A 10 -2.88 10.81 13.75
N VAL A 11 -3.20 12.08 13.56
CA VAL A 11 -3.65 12.99 14.65
C VAL A 11 -4.93 12.49 15.30
N GLN A 12 -5.92 12.03 14.51
CA GLN A 12 -7.15 11.48 15.06
C GLN A 12 -6.92 10.17 15.84
N ALA A 13 -6.03 9.31 15.37
CA ALA A 13 -5.63 8.11 16.09
C ALA A 13 -4.97 8.45 17.43
N LEU A 14 -4.02 9.40 17.47
CA LEU A 14 -3.37 9.88 18.70
C LEU A 14 -4.39 10.44 19.70
N ASN A 15 -5.30 11.28 19.23
CA ASN A 15 -6.36 11.85 20.06
C ASN A 15 -7.29 10.78 20.64
N THR A 16 -7.63 9.75 19.86
CA THR A 16 -8.48 8.65 20.29
C THR A 16 -7.77 7.79 21.33
N ILE A 17 -6.50 7.42 21.09
CA ILE A 17 -5.67 6.66 22.04
C ILE A 17 -5.60 7.37 23.39
N ARG A 18 -5.38 8.68 23.41
CA ARG A 18 -5.32 9.48 24.65
C ARG A 18 -6.69 9.56 25.35
N LYS A 19 -7.80 9.69 24.61
CA LYS A 19 -9.16 9.66 25.19
C LYS A 19 -9.49 8.34 25.85
N GLU A 20 -8.99 7.23 25.28
CA GLU A 20 -9.14 5.89 25.84
C GLU A 20 -8.18 5.61 27.03
N GLY A 21 -7.40 6.60 27.46
CA GLY A 21 -6.52 6.53 28.62
C GLY A 21 -5.17 5.86 28.37
N TYR A 22 -4.77 5.66 27.13
CA TYR A 22 -3.45 5.15 26.77
C TYR A 22 -2.46 6.29 26.53
N ARG A 23 -1.17 5.97 26.71
CA ARG A 23 -0.09 6.84 26.26
C ARG A 23 0.12 6.69 24.76
N SER A 24 0.26 7.82 24.08
CA SER A 24 0.49 7.88 22.66
C SER A 24 1.95 8.19 22.35
N VAL A 25 2.52 7.42 21.41
CA VAL A 25 3.87 7.64 20.87
C VAL A 25 3.76 7.80 19.38
N MET A 26 4.38 8.84 18.82
CA MET A 26 4.44 9.11 17.40
C MET A 26 5.87 9.02 16.90
N ILE A 27 6.05 8.39 15.76
CA ILE A 27 7.31 8.42 15.00
C ILE A 27 7.00 9.09 13.66
N ASN A 28 7.60 10.22 13.39
CA ASN A 28 7.47 10.93 12.11
C ASN A 28 8.68 11.83 11.89
N TYR A 29 9.16 11.93 10.67
CA TYR A 29 10.32 12.75 10.29
C TYR A 29 9.95 14.06 9.60
N ASN A 30 8.68 14.30 9.30
CA ASN A 30 8.22 15.51 8.61
C ASN A 30 7.97 16.64 9.60
N PRO A 31 8.75 17.76 9.57
CA PRO A 31 8.57 18.86 10.52
C PRO A 31 7.37 19.75 10.22
N GLU A 32 6.75 19.60 9.06
CA GLU A 32 5.68 20.49 8.57
C GLU A 32 4.29 19.86 8.69
N THR A 33 4.09 18.95 9.64
CA THR A 33 2.82 18.25 9.85
C THR A 33 2.31 18.43 11.27
N VAL A 34 0.99 18.40 11.44
CA VAL A 34 0.34 18.56 12.75
C VAL A 34 0.70 17.43 13.72
N SER A 35 0.89 16.20 13.21
CA SER A 35 1.25 15.05 14.06
C SER A 35 2.64 15.19 14.71
N THR A 36 3.48 16.10 14.26
CA THR A 36 4.78 16.44 14.86
C THR A 36 4.75 17.67 15.74
N ASP A 37 3.60 18.28 15.97
CA ASP A 37 3.45 19.35 16.95
C ASP A 37 3.64 18.79 18.37
N TYR A 38 4.29 19.58 19.22
CA TYR A 38 4.75 19.15 20.54
C TYR A 38 3.65 18.67 21.50
N ASP A 39 2.40 19.05 21.26
CA ASP A 39 1.24 18.76 22.11
C ASP A 39 0.32 17.67 21.53
N MET A 40 0.62 17.14 20.34
CA MET A 40 -0.23 16.16 19.65
C MET A 40 -0.11 14.74 20.22
N CYS A 41 1.01 14.39 20.85
CA CYS A 41 1.23 13.07 21.46
C CYS A 41 1.97 13.19 22.78
N ASP A 42 1.98 12.11 23.56
CA ASP A 42 2.71 12.09 24.85
C ASP A 42 4.23 11.98 24.64
N ARG A 43 4.66 11.37 23.52
CA ARG A 43 6.05 11.29 23.12
C ARG A 43 6.21 11.29 21.61
N LEU A 44 7.03 12.19 21.11
CA LEU A 44 7.39 12.30 19.70
C LEU A 44 8.84 11.81 19.50
N TYR A 45 9.01 10.89 18.56
CA TYR A 45 10.29 10.53 17.96
C TYR A 45 10.37 11.16 16.58
N PHE A 46 11.17 12.18 16.48
CA PHE A 46 11.40 12.88 15.23
C PHE A 46 12.55 12.19 14.48
N ASP A 47 12.23 11.10 13.77
CA ASP A 47 13.22 10.23 13.16
C ASP A 47 12.65 9.56 11.90
N GLU A 48 13.53 8.98 11.10
CA GLU A 48 13.15 8.23 9.92
C GLU A 48 12.39 6.94 10.26
N LEU A 49 11.43 6.58 9.41
CA LEU A 49 10.65 5.35 9.52
C LEU A 49 11.39 4.17 8.86
N THR A 50 12.64 3.92 9.26
CA THR A 50 13.35 2.70 8.91
C THR A 50 12.96 1.58 9.88
N PHE A 51 13.06 0.33 9.40
CA PHE A 51 12.71 -0.82 10.24
C PHE A 51 13.55 -0.88 11.52
N GLU A 52 14.84 -0.66 11.38
CA GLU A 52 15.82 -0.71 12.47
C GLU A 52 15.51 0.36 13.51
N ARG A 53 15.23 1.59 13.08
CA ARG A 53 14.89 2.68 13.99
C ARG A 53 13.56 2.45 14.71
N VAL A 54 12.57 1.93 13.99
CA VAL A 54 11.28 1.57 14.62
C VAL A 54 11.49 0.49 15.67
N MET A 55 12.29 -0.55 15.40
CA MET A 55 12.59 -1.59 16.39
C MET A 55 13.32 -1.05 17.62
N ASP A 56 14.31 -0.18 17.46
CA ASP A 56 15.00 0.48 18.58
C ASP A 56 14.02 1.24 19.49
N ILE A 57 13.07 1.95 18.89
CA ILE A 57 12.04 2.70 19.63
C ILE A 57 11.06 1.75 20.32
N LEU A 58 10.67 0.66 19.68
CA LEU A 58 9.80 -0.35 20.28
C LEU A 58 10.46 -1.02 21.51
N ASP A 59 11.74 -1.35 21.40
CA ASP A 59 12.50 -1.92 22.52
C ASP A 59 12.61 -0.93 23.69
N LEU A 60 12.78 0.35 23.39
CA LEU A 60 12.88 1.41 24.41
C LEU A 60 11.54 1.70 25.09
N GLU A 61 10.46 1.82 24.32
CA GLU A 61 9.14 2.22 24.82
C GLU A 61 8.30 1.05 25.32
N ASN A 62 8.58 -0.16 24.84
CA ASN A 62 7.80 -1.37 25.13
C ASN A 62 6.28 -1.14 25.06
N PRO A 63 5.76 -0.67 23.91
CA PRO A 63 4.37 -0.30 23.78
C PRO A 63 3.45 -1.54 23.77
N HIS A 64 2.17 -1.34 24.04
CA HIS A 64 1.16 -2.39 23.89
C HIS A 64 1.04 -2.89 22.44
N GLY A 65 1.25 -2.02 21.47
CA GLY A 65 1.25 -2.37 20.06
C GLY A 65 1.50 -1.16 19.17
N VAL A 66 1.50 -1.39 17.87
CA VAL A 66 1.81 -0.40 16.83
C VAL A 66 0.66 -0.29 15.84
N ILE A 67 0.25 0.93 15.51
CA ILE A 67 -0.68 1.24 14.43
C ILE A 67 0.14 1.70 13.23
N VAL A 68 0.08 0.95 12.13
CA VAL A 68 0.79 1.28 10.88
C VAL A 68 -0.15 1.85 9.81
N SER A 69 -1.41 1.46 9.82
CA SER A 69 -2.38 1.73 8.74
C SER A 69 -2.80 3.20 8.60
N THR A 70 -2.52 4.06 9.58
CA THR A 70 -2.84 5.49 9.53
C THR A 70 -1.73 6.36 8.94
N GLY A 71 -0.56 5.80 8.70
CA GLY A 71 0.63 6.56 8.30
C GLY A 71 0.91 6.57 6.79
N GLY A 72 0.08 5.94 5.98
CA GLY A 72 0.29 5.77 4.54
C GLY A 72 1.29 4.66 4.22
N GLN A 73 1.93 4.76 3.07
CA GLN A 73 2.70 3.65 2.48
C GLN A 73 3.96 3.26 3.27
N ILE A 74 4.68 4.23 3.82
CA ILE A 74 5.96 3.94 4.49
C ILE A 74 5.74 3.00 5.69
N PRO A 75 4.85 3.29 6.66
CA PRO A 75 4.58 2.35 7.72
C PRO A 75 3.90 1.06 7.26
N ASN A 76 3.01 1.09 6.24
CA ASN A 76 2.43 -0.12 5.68
C ASN A 76 3.49 -1.09 5.15
N ASN A 77 4.53 -0.59 4.49
CA ASN A 77 5.65 -1.40 3.99
C ASN A 77 6.46 -2.08 5.10
N LEU A 78 6.38 -1.59 6.34
CA LEU A 78 7.03 -2.21 7.49
C LEU A 78 6.20 -3.32 8.13
N ALA A 79 4.91 -3.40 7.85
CA ALA A 79 3.96 -4.26 8.56
C ALA A 79 4.40 -5.73 8.61
N LEU A 80 4.73 -6.34 7.47
CA LEU A 80 5.18 -7.74 7.43
C LEU A 80 6.50 -7.97 8.18
N ARG A 81 7.44 -7.01 8.12
CA ARG A 81 8.73 -7.14 8.82
C ARG A 81 8.54 -7.05 10.33
N LEU A 82 7.67 -6.15 10.79
CA LEU A 82 7.32 -6.00 12.21
C LEU A 82 6.58 -7.25 12.74
N ASP A 83 5.62 -7.77 11.97
CA ASP A 83 4.90 -8.99 12.31
C ASP A 83 5.84 -10.20 12.42
N ALA A 84 6.82 -10.33 11.52
CA ALA A 84 7.84 -11.38 11.58
C ALA A 84 8.70 -11.31 12.86
N GLN A 85 8.84 -10.14 13.47
CA GLN A 85 9.47 -9.94 14.78
C GLN A 85 8.47 -10.06 15.96
N LYS A 86 7.24 -10.49 15.68
CA LYS A 86 6.17 -10.66 16.68
C LYS A 86 5.75 -9.34 17.35
N VAL A 87 5.94 -8.23 16.68
CA VAL A 87 5.39 -6.94 17.12
C VAL A 87 3.87 -7.00 17.01
N ASN A 88 3.18 -6.56 18.06
CA ASN A 88 1.73 -6.52 18.08
C ASN A 88 1.21 -5.38 17.16
N ILE A 89 0.75 -5.72 15.96
CA ILE A 89 0.14 -4.77 15.02
C ILE A 89 -1.32 -4.58 15.42
N LEU A 90 -1.69 -3.34 15.73
CA LEU A 90 -3.06 -2.96 16.08
C LEU A 90 -3.84 -2.49 14.85
N GLY A 91 -5.14 -2.78 14.84
CA GLY A 91 -6.02 -2.48 13.70
C GLY A 91 -5.88 -3.52 12.58
N THR A 92 -5.66 -3.07 11.36
CA THR A 92 -5.54 -3.99 10.20
C THR A 92 -4.29 -4.86 10.34
N SER A 93 -4.45 -6.18 10.25
CA SER A 93 -3.33 -7.12 10.37
C SER A 93 -2.30 -6.95 9.27
N ALA A 94 -1.04 -7.27 9.55
CA ALA A 94 0.04 -7.20 8.56
C ALA A 94 -0.27 -8.00 7.28
N LYS A 95 -0.89 -9.17 7.42
CA LYS A 95 -1.32 -9.99 6.28
C LYS A 95 -2.42 -9.32 5.46
N SER A 96 -3.36 -8.64 6.10
CA SER A 96 -4.44 -7.93 5.39
C SER A 96 -3.91 -6.69 4.70
N ILE A 97 -2.96 -5.98 5.31
CA ILE A 97 -2.25 -4.87 4.67
C ILE A 97 -1.52 -5.36 3.40
N ASP A 98 -0.75 -6.43 3.52
CA ASP A 98 -0.02 -7.00 2.39
C ASP A 98 -0.95 -7.48 1.27
N ASN A 99 -2.07 -8.12 1.60
CA ASN A 99 -3.06 -8.53 0.62
C ASN A 99 -3.73 -7.34 -0.10
N ALA A 100 -3.91 -6.21 0.58
CA ALA A 100 -4.51 -5.02 -0.01
C ALA A 100 -3.51 -4.20 -0.87
N GLU A 101 -2.24 -4.20 -0.47
CA GLU A 101 -1.19 -3.43 -1.13
C GLU A 101 -0.60 -4.13 -2.37
N ASP A 102 -0.55 -5.46 -2.35
CA ASP A 102 -0.07 -6.27 -3.48
C ASP A 102 -1.22 -6.52 -4.46
N ARG A 103 -1.11 -5.98 -5.68
CA ARG A 103 -2.18 -6.04 -6.68
C ARG A 103 -2.54 -7.46 -7.12
N ASP A 104 -1.55 -8.33 -7.20
CA ASP A 104 -1.77 -9.75 -7.53
C ASP A 104 -2.58 -10.43 -6.42
N LYS A 105 -2.16 -10.28 -5.17
CA LYS A 105 -2.87 -10.83 -4.00
C LYS A 105 -4.25 -10.23 -3.84
N PHE A 106 -4.39 -8.92 -4.10
CA PHE A 106 -5.68 -8.24 -4.03
C PHE A 106 -6.65 -8.77 -5.08
N SER A 107 -6.23 -8.86 -6.34
CA SER A 107 -7.07 -9.41 -7.41
C SER A 107 -7.43 -10.88 -7.16
N ALA A 108 -6.48 -11.70 -6.73
CA ALA A 108 -6.75 -13.09 -6.34
C ALA A 108 -7.72 -13.20 -5.15
N MET A 109 -7.69 -12.24 -4.23
CA MET A 109 -8.65 -12.16 -3.14
C MET A 109 -10.05 -11.82 -3.66
N LEU A 110 -10.19 -10.86 -4.57
CA LEU A 110 -11.47 -10.48 -5.19
C LEU A 110 -12.10 -11.66 -5.94
N ASP A 111 -11.31 -12.39 -6.73
CA ASP A 111 -11.76 -13.61 -7.42
C ASP A 111 -12.30 -14.65 -6.44
N ARG A 112 -11.58 -14.88 -5.34
CA ARG A 112 -11.98 -15.86 -4.32
C ARG A 112 -13.28 -15.52 -3.62
N ILE A 113 -13.58 -14.24 -3.40
CA ILE A 113 -14.82 -13.78 -2.76
C ILE A 113 -15.93 -13.50 -3.76
N GLY A 114 -15.69 -13.70 -5.07
CA GLY A 114 -16.67 -13.55 -6.13
C GLY A 114 -17.02 -12.10 -6.44
N VAL A 115 -16.12 -11.15 -6.19
CA VAL A 115 -16.26 -9.75 -6.59
C VAL A 115 -15.80 -9.61 -8.03
N ASP A 116 -16.66 -9.06 -8.87
CA ASP A 116 -16.40 -8.86 -10.29
C ASP A 116 -15.30 -7.84 -10.50
N GLN A 117 -14.37 -8.13 -11.40
CA GLN A 117 -13.24 -7.26 -11.76
C GLN A 117 -12.87 -7.44 -13.23
N PRO A 118 -12.16 -6.48 -13.84
CA PRO A 118 -11.63 -6.68 -15.19
C PRO A 118 -10.75 -7.93 -15.25
N GLU A 119 -10.76 -8.63 -16.37
CA GLU A 119 -9.81 -9.73 -16.61
C GLU A 119 -8.38 -9.27 -16.34
N TRP A 120 -7.63 -10.05 -15.59
CA TRP A 120 -6.28 -9.70 -15.16
C TRP A 120 -5.36 -10.91 -15.14
N SER A 121 -4.06 -10.67 -15.22
CA SER A 121 -3.05 -11.71 -14.99
C SER A 121 -1.76 -11.11 -14.46
N ALA A 122 -1.11 -11.84 -13.54
CA ALA A 122 0.25 -11.54 -13.10
C ALA A 122 1.22 -12.30 -14.00
N LEU A 123 1.99 -11.60 -14.80
CA LEU A 123 2.73 -12.15 -15.93
C LEU A 123 4.23 -11.97 -15.75
N THR A 124 4.98 -13.01 -16.07
CA THR A 124 6.44 -13.03 -15.97
C THR A 124 7.12 -13.32 -17.32
N SER A 125 6.38 -13.78 -18.32
CA SER A 125 6.90 -14.08 -19.66
C SER A 125 6.13 -13.33 -20.74
N MET A 126 6.78 -13.05 -21.86
CA MET A 126 6.13 -12.45 -23.04
C MET A 126 5.13 -13.40 -23.69
N GLU A 127 5.33 -14.70 -23.60
CA GLU A 127 4.42 -15.71 -24.15
C GLU A 127 3.08 -15.68 -23.42
N ASP A 128 3.11 -15.61 -22.07
CA ASP A 128 1.90 -15.51 -21.26
C ASP A 128 1.16 -14.19 -21.50
N ILE A 129 1.92 -13.09 -21.71
CA ILE A 129 1.34 -11.79 -22.03
C ILE A 129 0.62 -11.82 -23.37
N ASN A 130 1.23 -12.38 -24.39
CA ASN A 130 0.60 -12.50 -25.71
C ASN A 130 -0.65 -13.37 -25.65
N ALA A 131 -0.63 -14.49 -24.94
CA ALA A 131 -1.80 -15.33 -24.75
C ALA A 131 -2.94 -14.61 -24.00
N PHE A 132 -2.59 -13.78 -23.02
CA PHE A 132 -3.58 -12.94 -22.34
C PHE A 132 -4.19 -11.90 -23.28
N ILE A 133 -3.37 -11.22 -24.10
CA ILE A 133 -3.85 -10.23 -25.08
C ILE A 133 -4.75 -10.86 -26.14
N GLU A 134 -4.43 -12.07 -26.60
CA GLU A 134 -5.30 -12.81 -27.53
C GLU A 134 -6.70 -13.05 -26.94
N LYS A 135 -6.76 -13.25 -25.61
CA LYS A 135 -8.04 -13.49 -24.90
C LYS A 135 -8.84 -12.21 -24.71
N VAL A 136 -8.20 -11.10 -24.26
CA VAL A 136 -8.91 -9.91 -23.80
C VAL A 136 -8.92 -8.75 -24.81
N GLY A 137 -7.98 -8.72 -25.75
CA GLY A 137 -7.79 -7.62 -26.70
C GLY A 137 -7.17 -6.38 -26.07
N PHE A 138 -7.08 -5.32 -26.86
CA PHE A 138 -6.68 -3.98 -26.42
C PHE A 138 -7.90 -3.08 -26.22
N PRO A 139 -7.82 -2.04 -25.38
CA PRO A 139 -6.67 -1.61 -24.59
C PRO A 139 -6.48 -2.42 -23.30
N VAL A 140 -5.23 -2.48 -22.83
CA VAL A 140 -4.89 -3.07 -21.54
C VAL A 140 -4.12 -2.10 -20.65
N LEU A 141 -4.27 -2.27 -19.35
CA LEU A 141 -3.54 -1.52 -18.35
C LEU A 141 -2.39 -2.37 -17.80
N VAL A 142 -1.16 -1.85 -17.91
CA VAL A 142 0.05 -2.44 -17.35
C VAL A 142 0.41 -1.78 -16.04
N ARG A 143 0.60 -2.56 -14.98
CA ARG A 143 0.90 -2.08 -13.63
C ARG A 143 2.00 -2.92 -12.98
N PRO A 144 3.08 -2.34 -12.46
CA PRO A 144 3.95 -3.05 -11.54
C PRO A 144 3.18 -3.44 -10.28
N SER A 145 3.45 -4.62 -9.72
CA SER A 145 2.70 -5.12 -8.54
C SER A 145 2.84 -4.24 -7.31
N TYR A 146 3.96 -3.55 -7.17
CA TYR A 146 4.34 -2.81 -5.96
C TYR A 146 4.82 -1.38 -6.27
N VAL A 147 4.01 -0.57 -6.94
CA VAL A 147 4.36 0.85 -7.17
C VAL A 147 3.17 1.72 -6.86
N LEU A 148 3.41 2.72 -6.01
CA LEU A 148 2.48 3.80 -5.71
C LEU A 148 2.53 4.89 -6.79
N SER A 149 1.42 5.60 -6.88
CA SER A 149 1.32 6.87 -7.61
C SER A 149 1.51 6.81 -9.12
N GLY A 150 0.96 5.84 -9.81
CA GLY A 150 0.91 5.86 -11.28
C GLY A 150 2.27 5.81 -12.00
N ALA A 151 3.39 5.82 -11.27
CA ALA A 151 4.70 5.65 -11.86
C ALA A 151 4.79 4.27 -12.54
N ALA A 152 5.11 4.25 -13.83
CA ALA A 152 5.13 3.06 -14.67
C ALA A 152 3.76 2.33 -14.83
N MET A 153 2.63 2.98 -14.52
CA MET A 153 1.31 2.52 -14.94
C MET A 153 0.94 3.15 -16.28
N ASN A 154 0.54 2.31 -17.25
CA ASN A 154 0.19 2.83 -18.58
C ASN A 154 -0.92 2.00 -19.22
N VAL A 155 -1.80 2.70 -19.91
CA VAL A 155 -2.76 2.09 -20.84
C VAL A 155 -2.06 1.88 -22.17
N CYS A 156 -2.07 0.66 -22.65
CA CYS A 156 -1.49 0.28 -23.94
C CYS A 156 -2.61 -0.04 -24.92
N SER A 157 -2.61 0.62 -26.07
CA SER A 157 -3.61 0.48 -27.11
C SER A 157 -3.17 -0.49 -28.22
N ASN A 158 -1.91 -0.91 -28.22
CA ASN A 158 -1.33 -1.82 -29.20
C ASN A 158 -0.10 -2.55 -28.64
N GLN A 159 0.37 -3.53 -29.41
CA GLN A 159 1.48 -4.40 -29.01
C GLN A 159 2.81 -3.63 -28.82
N GLU A 160 3.08 -2.64 -29.65
CA GLU A 160 4.33 -1.86 -29.57
C GLU A 160 4.41 -1.04 -28.27
N GLU A 161 3.31 -0.42 -27.89
CA GLU A 161 3.19 0.30 -26.61
C GLU A 161 3.34 -0.66 -25.43
N LEU A 162 2.70 -1.82 -25.50
CA LEU A 162 2.79 -2.84 -24.46
C LEU A 162 4.24 -3.28 -24.22
N GLU A 163 4.97 -3.66 -25.26
CA GLU A 163 6.36 -4.10 -25.15
C GLU A 163 7.26 -3.01 -24.56
N ARG A 164 7.09 -1.77 -24.99
CA ARG A 164 7.83 -0.63 -24.46
C ARG A 164 7.56 -0.42 -22.96
N PHE A 165 6.31 -0.48 -22.53
CA PHE A 165 5.95 -0.27 -21.13
C PHE A 165 6.31 -1.45 -20.23
N LEU A 166 6.28 -2.68 -20.74
CA LEU A 166 6.76 -3.84 -20.01
C LEU A 166 8.25 -3.75 -19.68
N GLN A 167 9.06 -3.27 -20.62
CA GLN A 167 10.48 -3.03 -20.37
C GLN A 167 10.69 -1.97 -19.27
N LEU A 168 9.90 -0.89 -19.26
CA LEU A 168 9.95 0.12 -18.22
C LEU A 168 9.52 -0.44 -16.85
N ALA A 169 8.40 -1.17 -16.82
CA ALA A 169 7.87 -1.77 -15.60
C ALA A 169 8.82 -2.80 -14.98
N ALA A 170 9.46 -3.62 -15.80
CA ALA A 170 10.47 -4.60 -15.35
C ALA A 170 11.71 -3.93 -14.74
N ASN A 171 12.09 -2.74 -15.22
CA ASN A 171 13.19 -1.97 -14.64
C ASN A 171 12.85 -1.40 -13.26
N VAL A 172 11.59 -1.05 -13.02
CA VAL A 172 11.11 -0.47 -11.75
C VAL A 172 10.84 -1.56 -10.72
N SER A 173 10.35 -2.73 -11.13
CA SER A 173 9.96 -3.82 -10.22
C SER A 173 10.69 -5.12 -10.54
N LYS A 174 11.99 -5.17 -10.23
CA LYS A 174 12.85 -6.35 -10.49
C LYS A 174 12.47 -7.61 -9.70
N LYS A 175 11.66 -7.50 -8.66
CA LYS A 175 11.34 -8.61 -7.72
C LYS A 175 9.89 -9.08 -7.78
N HIS A 176 9.04 -8.36 -8.46
CA HIS A 176 7.60 -8.63 -8.47
C HIS A 176 7.07 -8.73 -9.91
N PRO A 177 6.07 -9.59 -10.16
CA PRO A 177 5.46 -9.71 -11.47
C PRO A 177 4.83 -8.38 -11.89
N VAL A 178 4.63 -8.22 -13.19
CA VAL A 178 3.83 -7.14 -13.74
C VAL A 178 2.39 -7.63 -13.87
N VAL A 179 1.44 -6.86 -13.37
CA VAL A 179 0.02 -7.15 -13.54
C VAL A 179 -0.48 -6.45 -14.79
N VAL A 180 -1.05 -7.21 -15.71
CA VAL A 180 -1.75 -6.72 -16.89
C VAL A 180 -3.24 -6.98 -16.69
N SER A 181 -4.07 -5.97 -16.92
CA SER A 181 -5.51 -6.10 -16.83
C SER A 181 -6.19 -5.45 -18.03
N GLN A 182 -7.37 -5.97 -18.39
CA GLN A 182 -8.23 -5.33 -19.37
C GLN A 182 -8.54 -3.89 -18.90
N PHE A 183 -8.46 -2.92 -19.81
CA PHE A 183 -8.85 -1.55 -19.52
C PHE A 183 -10.28 -1.31 -20.01
N ILE A 184 -11.14 -0.87 -19.09
CA ILE A 184 -12.55 -0.60 -19.40
C ILE A 184 -12.70 0.84 -19.84
N GLU A 185 -13.07 1.05 -21.10
CA GLU A 185 -13.32 2.38 -21.64
C GLU A 185 -14.78 2.81 -21.41
N HIS A 186 -14.99 4.13 -21.41
CA HIS A 186 -16.32 4.75 -21.30
C HIS A 186 -17.12 4.37 -20.05
N ALA A 187 -16.46 3.88 -19.01
CA ALA A 187 -17.10 3.60 -17.72
C ALA A 187 -17.29 4.87 -16.90
N LYS A 188 -18.34 4.88 -16.10
CA LYS A 188 -18.51 5.89 -15.06
C LYS A 188 -17.78 5.42 -13.80
N GLU A 189 -16.87 6.25 -13.31
CA GLU A 189 -16.21 6.00 -12.05
C GLU A 189 -17.13 6.32 -10.86
N VAL A 190 -17.21 5.41 -9.91
CA VAL A 190 -17.91 5.59 -8.65
C VAL A 190 -17.01 5.08 -7.54
N GLU A 191 -16.68 5.95 -6.60
CA GLU A 191 -15.84 5.63 -5.44
C GLU A 191 -16.68 5.59 -4.16
N MET A 192 -16.42 4.64 -3.30
CA MET A 192 -17.04 4.51 -1.98
C MET A 192 -15.99 4.15 -0.95
N ASP A 193 -15.89 4.98 0.10
CA ASP A 193 -15.05 4.70 1.27
C ASP A 193 -15.89 4.06 2.38
N ALA A 194 -15.30 3.10 3.06
CA ALA A 194 -15.93 2.43 4.17
C ALA A 194 -14.94 2.15 5.31
N VAL A 195 -15.42 2.25 6.54
CA VAL A 195 -14.73 1.79 7.73
C VAL A 195 -15.53 0.65 8.34
N ALA A 196 -14.88 -0.47 8.58
CA ALA A 196 -15.49 -1.67 9.15
C ALA A 196 -14.76 -2.09 10.43
N GLN A 197 -15.52 -2.72 11.34
CA GLN A 197 -15.02 -3.29 12.59
C GLN A 197 -14.95 -4.81 12.49
#